data_9b24474048e4257624e909e134962ad0
#
_entry.id   9b24474048e4257624e909e134962ad0
#
_cell.length_a   1.000
_cell.length_b   1.000
_cell.length_c   1.000
_cell.angle_alpha   90.00
_cell.angle_beta   90.00
_cell.angle_gamma   90.00
#
_symmetry.space_group_name_H-M   'P 1'
#
loop_
_entity.id
_entity.type
_entity.pdbx_description
1 polymer ?
#
loop_
_entity_poly.entity_id
_entity_poly.type
_entity_poly.pdbx_seq_one_letter_code
_entity_poly.pdbx_strand_id
1 'polypeptide(L)'
;NKKYWLLPLFIPLFFPLITLKLNQSSQLYSKIFLYSGLVGFFYFLLQGFSIGIRGWNYEIFQSIFGDVENQFGVGLGAVLTCSTFIFYITHGLASRGWLNGDNFIVGSIGSIIILVSTFVFFPIFRMFAVAFKGTEGGYEISNFSSKIFNKGIWGLDCLYSDYACGVFWNTVTMGTLTAFSSTVLGLAFALLIARTSFKFK
;
A
#
# COMPACT_ATOMS: atom_id res chain seq x y z
N ASN A 1 -15.83 -14.94 -19.99
CA ASN A 1 -15.22 -13.63 -19.72
C ASN A 1 -13.78 -13.62 -20.25
N LYS A 2 -13.61 -12.99 -21.43
CA LYS A 2 -12.31 -12.93 -22.12
C LYS A 2 -11.52 -11.75 -21.52
N LYS A 3 -10.72 -12.02 -20.44
CA LYS A 3 -9.90 -11.01 -19.76
C LYS A 3 -8.50 -10.95 -20.36
N TYR A 4 -8.39 -10.52 -21.61
CA TYR A 4 -7.13 -10.50 -22.36
C TYR A 4 -6.04 -9.59 -21.73
N TRP A 5 -6.42 -8.56 -20.98
CA TRP A 5 -5.48 -7.67 -20.27
C TRP A 5 -4.72 -8.35 -19.12
N LEU A 6 -5.12 -9.57 -18.72
CA LEU A 6 -4.36 -10.37 -17.74
C LEU A 6 -3.21 -11.17 -18.39
N LEU A 7 -3.24 -11.36 -19.73
CA LEU A 7 -2.21 -12.14 -20.42
C LEU A 7 -0.78 -11.61 -20.18
N PRO A 8 -0.50 -10.29 -20.19
CA PRO A 8 0.85 -9.80 -19.93
C PRO A 8 1.42 -10.19 -18.58
N LEU A 9 0.57 -10.48 -17.55
CA LEU A 9 1.02 -10.93 -16.24
C LEU A 9 1.66 -12.33 -16.26
N PHE A 10 1.32 -13.15 -17.22
CA PHE A 10 1.91 -14.48 -17.35
C PHE A 10 3.41 -14.41 -17.65
N ILE A 11 3.85 -13.40 -18.41
CA ILE A 11 5.28 -13.25 -18.77
C ILE A 11 6.12 -13.09 -17.48
N PRO A 12 5.95 -12.06 -16.64
CA PRO A 12 6.76 -11.92 -15.43
C PRO A 12 6.50 -13.03 -14.40
N LEU A 13 5.33 -13.67 -14.42
CA LEU A 13 5.02 -14.78 -13.52
C LEU A 13 5.84 -16.04 -13.82
N PHE A 14 5.97 -16.40 -15.10
CA PHE A 14 6.67 -17.60 -15.51
C PHE A 14 8.13 -17.37 -15.90
N PHE A 15 8.56 -16.13 -16.13
CA PHE A 15 9.93 -15.81 -16.51
C PHE A 15 10.99 -16.34 -15.53
N PRO A 16 10.80 -16.33 -14.20
CA PRO A 16 11.75 -16.92 -13.25
C PRO A 16 11.96 -18.42 -13.42
N LEU A 17 11.10 -19.16 -14.13
CA LEU A 17 11.34 -20.60 -14.40
C LEU A 17 12.61 -20.84 -15.22
N ILE A 18 13.06 -19.85 -15.99
CA ILE A 18 14.33 -19.93 -16.73
C ILE A 18 15.50 -20.08 -15.77
N THR A 19 15.39 -19.57 -14.54
CA THR A 19 16.44 -19.65 -13.53
C THR A 19 16.68 -21.04 -12.97
N LEU A 20 15.78 -22.01 -13.21
CA LEU A 20 15.97 -23.40 -12.81
C LEU A 20 17.24 -24.01 -13.37
N LYS A 21 17.74 -23.49 -14.51
CA LYS A 21 18.99 -23.92 -15.15
C LYS A 21 20.20 -23.06 -14.73
N LEU A 22 20.02 -22.03 -13.95
CA LEU A 22 21.07 -21.09 -13.55
C LEU A 22 21.57 -21.40 -12.14
N ASN A 23 22.86 -21.12 -11.91
CA ASN A 23 23.41 -21.20 -10.57
C ASN A 23 22.84 -20.07 -9.70
N GLN A 24 22.36 -20.40 -8.50
CA GLN A 24 21.75 -19.46 -7.55
C GLN A 24 22.68 -18.30 -7.15
N SER A 25 24.01 -18.49 -7.19
CA SER A 25 24.99 -17.45 -6.90
C SER A 25 25.25 -16.49 -8.06
N SER A 26 24.62 -16.69 -9.23
CA SER A 26 24.84 -15.82 -10.39
C SER A 26 24.08 -14.50 -10.25
N GLN A 27 24.72 -13.40 -10.66
CA GLN A 27 24.05 -12.10 -10.69
C GLN A 27 22.83 -12.09 -11.62
N LEU A 28 22.83 -12.94 -12.64
CA LEU A 28 21.72 -13.08 -13.58
C LEU A 28 20.47 -13.67 -12.89
N TYR A 29 20.67 -14.67 -12.02
CA TYR A 29 19.61 -15.26 -11.20
C TYR A 29 18.85 -14.19 -10.40
N SER A 30 19.57 -13.40 -9.60
CA SER A 30 18.96 -12.36 -8.77
C SER A 30 18.30 -11.23 -9.58
N LYS A 31 18.89 -10.88 -10.76
CA LYS A 31 18.30 -9.87 -11.65
C LYS A 31 16.98 -10.35 -12.24
N ILE A 32 16.88 -11.59 -12.69
CA ILE A 32 15.66 -12.14 -13.26
C ILE A 32 14.52 -12.09 -12.25
N PHE A 33 14.74 -12.56 -11.01
CA PHE A 33 13.73 -12.49 -9.96
C PHE A 33 13.32 -11.06 -9.66
N LEU A 34 14.28 -10.14 -9.48
CA LEU A 34 13.99 -8.75 -9.14
C LEU A 34 13.19 -8.06 -10.25
N TYR A 35 13.65 -8.13 -11.51
CA TYR A 35 12.96 -7.46 -12.61
C TYR A 35 11.61 -8.09 -12.91
N SER A 36 11.50 -9.40 -12.84
CA SER A 36 10.24 -10.09 -13.00
C SER A 36 9.23 -9.66 -11.95
N GLY A 37 9.64 -9.62 -10.68
CA GLY A 37 8.80 -9.13 -9.59
C GLY A 37 8.39 -7.67 -9.77
N LEU A 38 9.34 -6.77 -10.09
CA LEU A 38 9.06 -5.36 -10.30
C LEU A 38 8.10 -5.13 -11.47
N VAL A 39 8.38 -5.71 -12.63
CA VAL A 39 7.54 -5.56 -13.83
C VAL A 39 6.12 -6.08 -13.56
N GLY A 40 6.02 -7.28 -12.97
CA GLY A 40 4.72 -7.87 -12.64
C GLY A 40 3.94 -7.04 -11.60
N PHE A 41 4.60 -6.56 -10.56
CA PHE A 41 3.98 -5.74 -9.52
C PHE A 41 3.53 -4.38 -10.06
N PHE A 42 4.36 -3.69 -10.83
CA PHE A 42 3.97 -2.42 -11.45
C PHE A 42 2.84 -2.59 -12.46
N TYR A 43 2.86 -3.63 -13.28
CA TYR A 43 1.76 -3.92 -14.19
C TYR A 43 0.46 -4.19 -13.42
N PHE A 44 0.53 -4.93 -12.32
CA PHE A 44 -0.62 -5.18 -11.45
C PHE A 44 -1.19 -3.88 -10.86
N LEU A 45 -0.32 -2.97 -10.39
CA LEU A 45 -0.75 -1.66 -9.92
C LEU A 45 -1.39 -0.83 -11.03
N LEU A 46 -0.75 -0.74 -12.20
CA LEU A 46 -1.29 -0.02 -13.35
C LEU A 46 -2.68 -0.53 -13.73
N GLN A 47 -2.87 -1.84 -13.76
CA GLN A 47 -4.15 -2.46 -14.01
C GLN A 47 -5.20 -2.06 -12.95
N GLY A 48 -4.82 -2.10 -11.65
CA GLY A 48 -5.69 -1.73 -10.55
C GLY A 48 -6.15 -0.26 -10.61
N PHE A 49 -5.30 0.64 -11.12
CA PHE A 49 -5.65 2.05 -11.30
C PHE A 49 -6.39 2.35 -12.62
N SER A 50 -6.14 1.54 -13.64
CA SER A 50 -6.73 1.74 -14.97
C SER A 50 -8.16 1.21 -15.07
N ILE A 51 -8.53 0.24 -14.24
CA ILE A 51 -9.86 -0.37 -14.24
C ILE A 51 -10.62 0.09 -13.00
N GLY A 52 -11.70 0.85 -13.22
CA GLY A 52 -12.64 1.27 -12.18
C GLY A 52 -13.84 0.31 -12.08
N ILE A 53 -14.75 0.61 -11.16
CA ILE A 53 -15.98 -0.17 -10.94
C ILE A 53 -16.87 -0.20 -12.20
N ARG A 54 -16.84 0.88 -13.00
CA ARG A 54 -17.67 1.05 -14.22
C ARG A 54 -16.95 0.69 -15.52
N GLY A 55 -15.74 0.14 -15.46
CA GLY A 55 -14.91 -0.15 -16.63
C GLY A 55 -13.59 0.63 -16.65
N TRP A 56 -13.03 0.87 -17.82
CA TRP A 56 -11.76 1.58 -17.98
C TRP A 56 -11.88 3.05 -17.57
N ASN A 57 -10.91 3.53 -16.79
CA ASN A 57 -10.79 4.94 -16.41
C ASN A 57 -10.24 5.81 -17.56
N TYR A 58 -9.63 5.19 -18.57
CA TYR A 58 -9.01 5.87 -19.70
C TYR A 58 -9.52 5.30 -21.02
N GLU A 59 -9.99 6.15 -21.93
CA GLU A 59 -10.56 5.78 -23.24
C GLU A 59 -9.56 5.00 -24.12
N ILE A 60 -8.25 5.28 -23.98
CA ILE A 60 -7.19 4.60 -24.72
C ILE A 60 -7.22 3.08 -24.46
N PHE A 61 -7.42 2.67 -23.22
CA PHE A 61 -7.48 1.25 -22.88
C PHE A 61 -8.77 0.59 -23.36
N GLN A 62 -9.86 1.33 -23.40
CA GLN A 62 -11.13 0.85 -23.95
C GLN A 62 -11.01 0.55 -25.44
N SER A 63 -10.31 1.40 -26.21
CA SER A 63 -10.10 1.18 -27.64
C SER A 63 -9.21 -0.02 -27.97
N ILE A 64 -8.26 -0.35 -27.07
CA ILE A 64 -7.29 -1.46 -27.26
C ILE A 64 -7.87 -2.79 -26.79
N PHE A 65 -8.50 -2.82 -25.62
CA PHE A 65 -8.92 -4.06 -24.95
C PHE A 65 -10.42 -4.30 -24.99
N GLY A 66 -11.21 -3.37 -25.55
CA GLY A 66 -12.68 -3.41 -25.59
C GLY A 66 -13.32 -3.07 -24.26
N ASP A 67 -14.65 -3.16 -24.22
CA ASP A 67 -15.43 -2.86 -23.02
C ASP A 67 -15.21 -3.91 -21.93
N VAL A 68 -15.01 -3.42 -20.71
CA VAL A 68 -14.89 -4.24 -19.51
C VAL A 68 -16.16 -4.09 -18.69
N GLU A 69 -16.87 -5.19 -18.52
CA GLU A 69 -18.00 -5.25 -17.61
C GLU A 69 -17.57 -5.02 -16.16
N ASN A 70 -18.50 -4.61 -15.32
CA ASN A 70 -18.30 -4.31 -13.89
C ASN A 70 -17.32 -5.24 -13.20
N GLN A 71 -16.22 -4.69 -12.68
CA GLN A 71 -15.24 -5.44 -11.91
C GLN A 71 -15.49 -5.27 -10.41
N PHE A 72 -15.83 -6.37 -9.76
CA PHE A 72 -15.95 -6.41 -8.30
C PHE A 72 -14.57 -6.62 -7.70
N GLY A 73 -13.97 -5.55 -7.19
CA GLY A 73 -12.81 -5.58 -6.28
C GLY A 73 -11.64 -6.51 -6.64
N VAL A 74 -10.72 -6.61 -5.72
CA VAL A 74 -9.52 -7.46 -5.84
C VAL A 74 -9.88 -8.89 -5.37
N GLY A 75 -9.94 -9.83 -6.30
CA GLY A 75 -10.21 -11.24 -5.98
C GLY A 75 -9.00 -11.95 -5.35
N LEU A 76 -9.23 -13.12 -4.74
CA LEU A 76 -8.20 -13.95 -4.12
C LEU A 76 -7.01 -14.24 -5.06
N GLY A 77 -7.29 -14.51 -6.34
CA GLY A 77 -6.25 -14.74 -7.34
C GLY A 77 -5.31 -13.56 -7.51
N ALA A 78 -5.84 -12.33 -7.47
CA ALA A 78 -5.04 -11.11 -7.55
C ALA A 78 -4.16 -10.92 -6.31
N VAL A 79 -4.66 -11.24 -5.11
CA VAL A 79 -3.86 -11.21 -3.87
C VAL A 79 -2.71 -12.21 -3.95
N LEU A 80 -2.97 -13.45 -4.39
CA LEU A 80 -1.93 -14.47 -4.55
C LEU A 80 -0.87 -14.06 -5.59
N THR A 81 -1.30 -13.52 -6.73
CA THR A 81 -0.38 -13.05 -7.77
C THR A 81 0.48 -11.88 -7.28
N CYS A 82 -0.13 -10.91 -6.59
CA CYS A 82 0.59 -9.80 -5.98
C CYS A 82 1.61 -10.28 -4.96
N SER A 83 1.23 -11.20 -4.07
CA SER A 83 2.13 -11.82 -3.08
C SER A 83 3.30 -12.54 -3.74
N THR A 84 3.07 -13.22 -4.87
CA THR A 84 4.14 -13.87 -5.65
C THR A 84 5.14 -12.86 -6.20
N PHE A 85 4.68 -11.72 -6.73
CA PHE A 85 5.59 -10.68 -7.21
C PHE A 85 6.38 -10.01 -6.08
N ILE A 86 5.75 -9.80 -4.93
CA ILE A 86 6.46 -9.32 -3.72
C ILE A 86 7.53 -10.32 -3.31
N PHE A 87 7.22 -11.61 -3.31
CA PHE A 87 8.19 -12.66 -3.03
C PHE A 87 9.34 -12.64 -4.04
N TYR A 88 9.08 -12.46 -5.34
CA TYR A 88 10.14 -12.37 -6.35
C TYR A 88 11.06 -11.17 -6.11
N ILE A 89 10.50 -9.99 -5.78
CA ILE A 89 11.30 -8.80 -5.45
C ILE A 89 12.20 -9.07 -4.25
N THR A 90 11.63 -9.56 -3.15
CA THR A 90 12.35 -9.77 -1.90
C THR A 90 13.40 -10.88 -2.03
N HIS A 91 13.08 -11.97 -2.73
CA HIS A 91 14.04 -13.04 -3.04
C HIS A 91 15.19 -12.55 -3.93
N GLY A 92 14.88 -11.73 -4.95
CA GLY A 92 15.91 -11.12 -5.79
C GLY A 92 16.84 -10.18 -5.04
N LEU A 93 16.32 -9.44 -4.04
CA LEU A 93 17.13 -8.59 -3.15
C LEU A 93 17.98 -9.42 -2.18
N ALA A 94 17.40 -10.43 -1.54
CA ALA A 94 18.12 -11.32 -0.65
C ALA A 94 19.28 -12.03 -1.36
N SER A 95 19.04 -12.55 -2.58
CA SER A 95 20.07 -13.18 -3.43
C SER A 95 21.21 -12.23 -3.82
N ARG A 96 21.05 -10.91 -3.63
CA ARG A 96 22.12 -9.90 -3.80
C ARG A 96 22.89 -9.60 -2.51
N GLY A 97 22.57 -10.29 -1.41
CA GLY A 97 23.23 -10.10 -0.13
C GLY A 97 22.56 -9.02 0.76
N TRP A 98 21.39 -8.51 0.40
CA TRP A 98 20.64 -7.60 1.28
C TRP A 98 20.30 -8.32 2.59
N LEU A 99 20.53 -7.65 3.73
CA LEU A 99 20.29 -8.18 5.08
C LEU A 99 20.92 -9.58 5.26
N ASN A 100 22.20 -9.70 4.91
CA ASN A 100 22.99 -10.95 4.96
C ASN A 100 22.42 -12.10 4.09
N GLY A 101 21.57 -11.79 3.11
CA GLY A 101 21.00 -12.79 2.21
C GLY A 101 19.87 -13.63 2.80
N ASP A 102 19.34 -13.26 3.96
CA ASP A 102 18.25 -13.98 4.60
C ASP A 102 16.92 -13.65 3.93
N ASN A 103 16.36 -14.62 3.18
CA ASN A 103 15.10 -14.49 2.47
C ASN A 103 13.92 -14.20 3.39
N PHE A 104 13.90 -14.74 4.60
CA PHE A 104 12.80 -14.53 5.54
C PHE A 104 12.79 -13.09 6.06
N ILE A 105 13.96 -12.58 6.45
CA ILE A 105 14.10 -11.21 6.96
C ILE A 105 13.77 -10.20 5.86
N VAL A 106 14.36 -10.36 4.66
CA VAL A 106 14.09 -9.48 3.50
C VAL A 106 12.62 -9.55 3.09
N GLY A 107 12.03 -10.76 3.09
CA GLY A 107 10.63 -10.98 2.77
C GLY A 107 9.68 -10.31 3.75
N SER A 108 9.94 -10.45 5.04
CA SER A 108 9.12 -9.86 6.11
C SER A 108 9.17 -8.34 6.08
N ILE A 109 10.37 -7.76 6.01
CA ILE A 109 10.55 -6.30 5.95
C ILE A 109 9.94 -5.74 4.66
N GLY A 110 10.20 -6.37 3.50
CA GLY A 110 9.64 -5.96 2.23
C GLY A 110 8.10 -6.00 2.21
N SER A 111 7.50 -7.05 2.77
CA SER A 111 6.05 -7.17 2.89
C SER A 111 5.46 -6.07 3.78
N ILE A 112 6.08 -5.78 4.93
CA ILE A 112 5.64 -4.71 5.83
C ILE A 112 5.71 -3.35 5.12
N ILE A 113 6.82 -3.05 4.43
CA ILE A 113 6.99 -1.79 3.69
C ILE A 113 5.89 -1.64 2.64
N ILE A 114 5.61 -2.68 1.85
CA ILE A 114 4.59 -2.65 0.80
C ILE A 114 3.19 -2.50 1.40
N LEU A 115 2.87 -3.22 2.48
CA LEU A 115 1.59 -3.10 3.17
C LEU A 115 1.38 -1.68 3.74
N VAL A 116 2.37 -1.14 4.44
CA VAL A 116 2.31 0.22 4.98
C VAL A 116 2.18 1.25 3.84
N SER A 117 2.95 1.09 2.76
CA SER A 117 2.86 1.97 1.60
C SER A 117 1.48 1.95 0.96
N THR A 118 0.89 0.76 0.81
CA THR A 118 -0.41 0.60 0.16
C THR A 118 -1.57 1.06 1.04
N PHE A 119 -1.57 0.69 2.32
CA PHE A 119 -2.72 0.93 3.19
C PHE A 119 -2.66 2.25 3.98
N VAL A 120 -1.47 2.80 4.17
CA VAL A 120 -1.28 4.07 4.90
C VAL A 120 -0.94 5.21 3.95
N PHE A 121 0.19 5.11 3.23
CA PHE A 121 0.66 6.23 2.40
C PHE A 121 -0.24 6.50 1.19
N PHE A 122 -0.76 5.47 0.51
CA PHE A 122 -1.61 5.66 -0.65
C PHE A 122 -2.92 6.41 -0.33
N PRO A 123 -3.72 6.04 0.69
CA PRO A 123 -4.90 6.82 1.09
C PRO A 123 -4.57 8.26 1.48
N ILE A 124 -3.48 8.49 2.22
CA ILE A 124 -3.02 9.83 2.60
C ILE A 124 -2.72 10.65 1.35
N PHE A 125 -1.99 10.08 0.39
CA PHE A 125 -1.65 10.76 -0.86
C PHE A 125 -2.91 11.10 -1.68
N ARG A 126 -3.89 10.19 -1.71
CA ARG A 126 -5.19 10.43 -2.36
C ARG A 126 -5.96 11.56 -1.67
N MET A 127 -5.98 11.61 -0.35
CA MET A 127 -6.61 12.71 0.40
C MET A 127 -5.93 14.05 0.09
N PHE A 128 -4.60 14.07 0.04
CA PHE A 128 -3.84 15.26 -0.37
C PHE A 128 -4.18 15.71 -1.78
N ALA A 129 -4.20 14.81 -2.74
CA ALA A 129 -4.57 15.12 -4.13
C ALA A 129 -5.99 15.69 -4.25
N VAL A 130 -6.95 15.14 -3.51
CA VAL A 130 -8.34 15.65 -3.49
C VAL A 130 -8.44 17.01 -2.81
N ALA A 131 -7.57 17.33 -1.86
CA ALA A 131 -7.56 18.64 -1.21
C ALA A 131 -7.29 19.81 -2.18
N PHE A 132 -6.49 19.57 -3.24
CA PHE A 132 -6.24 20.54 -4.31
C PHE A 132 -7.34 20.61 -5.37
N LYS A 133 -8.23 19.63 -5.41
CA LYS A 133 -9.29 19.56 -6.43
C LYS A 133 -10.44 20.51 -6.09
N GLY A 134 -10.76 21.42 -7.02
CA GLY A 134 -11.91 22.31 -6.93
C GLY A 134 -13.23 21.61 -7.28
N THR A 135 -14.34 22.32 -7.08
CA THR A 135 -15.71 21.86 -7.43
C THR A 135 -15.88 21.60 -8.93
N GLU A 136 -15.15 22.34 -9.77
CA GLU A 136 -15.18 22.21 -11.24
C GLU A 136 -14.12 21.22 -11.79
N GLY A 137 -13.41 20.51 -10.90
CA GLY A 137 -12.44 19.48 -11.28
C GLY A 137 -11.02 20.00 -11.55
N GLY A 138 -10.77 21.31 -11.55
CA GLY A 138 -9.44 21.91 -11.65
C GLY A 138 -8.60 21.72 -10.39
N TYR A 139 -7.28 21.68 -10.55
CA TYR A 139 -6.32 21.64 -9.42
C TYR A 139 -5.75 23.04 -9.21
N GLU A 140 -6.06 23.66 -8.08
CA GLU A 140 -5.58 25.00 -7.72
C GLU A 140 -5.15 25.06 -6.26
N ILE A 141 -4.06 25.82 -6.01
CA ILE A 141 -3.54 26.02 -4.65
C ILE A 141 -4.52 26.84 -3.80
N SER A 142 -5.30 27.73 -4.41
CA SER A 142 -6.34 28.53 -3.75
C SER A 142 -7.40 27.65 -3.07
N ASN A 143 -7.81 26.55 -3.73
CA ASN A 143 -8.77 25.59 -3.20
C ASN A 143 -8.21 24.85 -1.96
N PHE A 144 -6.94 24.53 -1.97
CA PHE A 144 -6.25 23.92 -0.82
C PHE A 144 -6.23 24.86 0.38
N SER A 145 -5.83 26.12 0.16
CA SER A 145 -5.79 27.13 1.22
C SER A 145 -7.17 27.36 1.85
N SER A 146 -8.21 27.54 1.05
CA SER A 146 -9.57 27.76 1.54
C SER A 146 -10.13 26.57 2.35
N LYS A 147 -9.76 25.35 1.98
CA LYS A 147 -10.14 24.13 2.70
C LYS A 147 -9.39 23.99 4.03
N ILE A 148 -8.07 24.25 4.03
CA ILE A 148 -7.25 24.15 5.26
C ILE A 148 -7.66 25.17 6.31
N PHE A 149 -7.94 26.42 5.92
CA PHE A 149 -8.34 27.47 6.87
C PHE A 149 -9.83 27.49 7.17
N ASN A 150 -10.55 26.41 6.90
CA ASN A 150 -11.96 26.29 7.22
C ASN A 150 -12.17 26.10 8.74
N LYS A 151 -13.21 26.76 9.28
CA LYS A 151 -13.63 26.60 10.69
C LYS A 151 -13.95 25.15 11.07
N GLY A 152 -14.41 24.33 10.15
CA GLY A 152 -14.65 22.90 10.37
C GLY A 152 -13.39 22.11 10.73
N ILE A 153 -12.19 22.62 10.38
CA ILE A 153 -10.91 22.00 10.76
C ILE A 153 -10.41 22.55 12.10
N TRP A 154 -10.40 23.85 12.26
CA TRP A 154 -9.76 24.53 13.40
C TRP A 154 -10.73 25.02 14.48
N GLY A 155 -12.04 24.99 14.22
CA GLY A 155 -13.05 25.51 15.13
C GLY A 155 -13.01 24.83 16.50
N LEU A 156 -13.12 25.67 17.57
CA LEU A 156 -13.24 25.25 18.97
C LEU A 156 -14.68 25.42 19.46
N ASP A 157 -15.65 25.27 18.56
CA ASP A 157 -17.06 25.50 18.84
C ASP A 157 -17.60 24.57 19.93
N CYS A 158 -16.97 23.44 20.15
CA CYS A 158 -17.29 22.49 21.21
C CYS A 158 -17.04 23.01 22.64
N LEU A 159 -16.28 24.09 22.82
CA LEU A 159 -16.06 24.68 24.15
C LEU A 159 -17.21 25.61 24.56
N TYR A 160 -18.00 26.10 23.61
CA TYR A 160 -19.04 27.12 23.84
C TYR A 160 -20.43 26.68 23.35
N SER A 161 -20.54 25.55 22.68
CA SER A 161 -21.79 25.04 22.11
C SER A 161 -21.78 23.50 22.01
N ASP A 162 -22.95 22.91 21.86
CA ASP A 162 -23.13 21.44 21.71
C ASP A 162 -22.65 20.89 20.37
N TYR A 163 -21.92 21.66 19.55
CA TYR A 163 -21.36 21.23 18.29
C TYR A 163 -20.00 20.53 18.48
N ALA A 164 -19.70 19.58 17.60
CA ALA A 164 -18.40 18.88 17.63
C ALA A 164 -17.25 19.85 17.36
N CYS A 165 -16.12 19.64 18.05
CA CYS A 165 -14.86 20.34 17.77
C CYS A 165 -14.41 20.10 16.33
N GLY A 166 -13.61 21.03 15.80
CA GLY A 166 -12.95 20.86 14.50
C GLY A 166 -12.14 19.58 14.42
N VAL A 167 -12.02 19.06 13.20
CA VAL A 167 -11.35 17.75 12.93
C VAL A 167 -9.94 17.70 13.51
N PHE A 168 -9.20 18.82 13.49
CA PHE A 168 -7.86 18.91 14.07
C PHE A 168 -7.85 18.57 15.56
N TRP A 169 -8.71 19.19 16.34
CA TRP A 169 -8.78 19.00 17.79
C TRP A 169 -9.23 17.59 18.16
N ASN A 170 -10.20 17.05 17.45
CA ASN A 170 -10.64 15.67 17.64
C ASN A 170 -9.49 14.69 17.35
N THR A 171 -8.73 14.93 16.30
CA THR A 171 -7.58 14.08 15.93
C THR A 171 -6.47 14.16 16.97
N VAL A 172 -6.12 15.36 17.44
CA VAL A 172 -5.11 15.56 18.49
C VAL A 172 -5.54 14.88 19.80
N THR A 173 -6.80 15.05 20.21
CA THR A 173 -7.31 14.42 21.43
C THR A 173 -7.27 12.89 21.34
N MET A 174 -7.78 12.33 20.25
CA MET A 174 -7.76 10.88 20.01
C MET A 174 -6.33 10.34 19.91
N GLY A 175 -5.46 11.04 19.20
CA GLY A 175 -4.05 10.66 19.06
C GLY A 175 -3.32 10.67 20.41
N THR A 176 -3.52 11.71 21.22
CA THR A 176 -2.93 11.82 22.56
C THR A 176 -3.44 10.74 23.51
N LEU A 177 -4.76 10.49 23.50
CA LEU A 177 -5.36 9.45 24.34
C LEU A 177 -4.86 8.05 23.95
N THR A 178 -4.78 7.78 22.65
CA THR A 178 -4.26 6.51 22.13
C THR A 178 -2.78 6.31 22.46
N ALA A 179 -1.95 7.35 22.27
CA ALA A 179 -0.53 7.32 22.61
C ALA A 179 -0.31 7.09 24.11
N PHE A 180 -1.05 7.79 24.95
CA PHE A 180 -0.97 7.62 26.41
C PHE A 180 -1.37 6.19 26.82
N SER A 181 -2.52 5.71 26.35
CA SER A 181 -3.02 4.38 26.69
C SER A 181 -2.08 3.27 26.22
N SER A 182 -1.56 3.36 25.00
CA SER A 182 -0.62 2.38 24.45
C SER A 182 0.73 2.39 25.20
N THR A 183 1.20 3.58 25.61
CA THR A 183 2.44 3.69 26.39
C THR A 183 2.26 3.09 27.78
N VAL A 184 1.16 3.36 28.47
CA VAL A 184 0.87 2.78 29.78
C VAL A 184 0.77 1.26 29.70
N LEU A 185 0.04 0.74 28.72
CA LEU A 185 -0.06 -0.71 28.50
C LEU A 185 1.31 -1.32 28.17
N GLY A 186 2.08 -0.71 27.26
CA GLY A 186 3.41 -1.17 26.91
C GLY A 186 4.36 -1.20 28.12
N LEU A 187 4.32 -0.16 28.96
CA LEU A 187 5.09 -0.09 30.19
C LEU A 187 4.66 -1.17 31.19
N ALA A 188 3.35 -1.39 31.36
CA ALA A 188 2.84 -2.44 32.22
C ALA A 188 3.32 -3.82 31.79
N PHE A 189 3.24 -4.14 30.48
CA PHE A 189 3.76 -5.41 29.96
C PHE A 189 5.28 -5.52 30.12
N ALA A 190 6.02 -4.45 29.86
CA ALA A 190 7.48 -4.44 30.04
C ALA A 190 7.86 -4.71 31.51
N LEU A 191 7.18 -4.10 32.47
CA LEU A 191 7.39 -4.31 33.90
C LEU A 191 7.00 -5.75 34.33
N LEU A 192 5.91 -6.29 33.81
CA LEU A 192 5.52 -7.69 34.05
C LEU A 192 6.62 -8.65 33.56
N ILE A 193 7.11 -8.46 32.34
CA ILE A 193 8.15 -9.35 31.78
C ILE A 193 9.48 -9.20 32.51
N ALA A 194 9.85 -7.97 32.89
CA ALA A 194 11.15 -7.71 33.53
C ALA A 194 11.19 -8.11 35.01
N ARG A 195 10.07 -7.94 35.72
CA ARG A 195 10.01 -8.11 37.18
C ARG A 195 9.33 -9.38 37.66
N THR A 196 8.62 -10.10 36.83
CA THR A 196 7.94 -11.35 37.22
C THR A 196 8.55 -12.56 36.50
N SER A 197 8.62 -13.69 37.22
CA SER A 197 8.98 -15.00 36.68
C SER A 197 7.78 -15.65 35.98
N PHE A 198 7.20 -14.98 35.01
CA PHE A 198 6.02 -15.47 34.28
C PHE A 198 6.38 -16.73 33.47
N LYS A 199 5.58 -17.78 33.60
CA LYS A 199 5.83 -19.11 33.04
C LYS A 199 5.75 -19.15 31.49
N PHE A 200 5.20 -18.13 30.87
CA PHE A 200 5.05 -17.94 29.41
C PHE A 200 5.78 -16.68 28.91
N LYS A 201 7.09 -16.62 29.20
CA LYS A 201 7.97 -15.59 28.62
C LYS A 201 8.18 -15.83 27.15
#